data_34558d77276849898abdb2f388a6613f
#
_entry.id   34558d77276849898abdb2f388a6613f
#
_cell.length_a   1.000
_cell.length_b   1.000
_cell.length_c   1.000
_cell.angle_alpha   90.00
_cell.angle_beta   90.00
_cell.angle_gamma   90.00
#
_symmetry.space_group_name_H-M   'P 1'
#
loop_
_entity.id
_entity.type
_entity.pdbx_description
1 polymer ?
#
loop_
_entity_poly.entity_id
_entity_poly.type
_entity_poly.pdbx_seq_one_letter_code
_entity_poly.pdbx_strand_id
1 'polypeptide(L)'
;MHSIRQRMAALRPRLGRTGLACALVAGLAPALVVGAGASQAQAAPLPGGLGPCAGRLCPDEFPEINNGPFAGRDNAINVFAGDDFRVRGRAAEAEGRLVVLDDFDMNKSAGGSAVYDIGIAGVGSRVPPPDGADFLTTGNDITVAPGQRLLADGGVVRYGGTVTGTVTGDLEHDPDAADPYLALRDQLTVASQCYARVDGELRTATGTAVNQGYQTLFTGDGTSAIQVFNVDFDLASASGGQQGIVFENIPDDATVLVNMLGSERTINTYSGGIADATDPLNDYRERLLWNFPDATTANFVGTGQFQGSVLVGPQNSMSTVSLPGINGRFFSSGSITHTSEQAGVEFHAYPFDGDLPDCGDEPPGPGPGPDPVTGEVRVEKTDAETGDGLAGAEFELWE
;
A
#
# COMPACT_ATOMS: atom_id res chain seq x y z
N MET A 1 7.42 -14.34 -51.88
CA MET A 1 7.92 -13.49 -52.98
C MET A 1 7.69 -12.04 -52.58
N HIS A 2 8.65 -11.37 -52.11
CA HIS A 2 9.39 -10.18 -52.53
C HIS A 2 10.29 -9.72 -51.38
N SER A 3 11.58 -9.90 -51.67
CA SER A 3 12.74 -9.41 -50.96
C SER A 3 12.92 -7.92 -51.24
N ILE A 4 13.26 -7.11 -50.22
CA ILE A 4 14.01 -5.86 -50.49
C ILE A 4 15.15 -5.73 -49.48
N ARG A 5 16.30 -5.50 -50.06
CA ARG A 5 17.68 -5.53 -49.51
C ARG A 5 18.07 -4.28 -48.76
N GLN A 6 18.94 -4.49 -47.81
CA GLN A 6 19.82 -3.53 -47.13
C GLN A 6 20.59 -2.60 -48.05
N ARG A 7 20.90 -1.40 -47.61
CA ARG A 7 22.09 -0.64 -47.98
C ARG A 7 22.70 0.03 -46.74
N MET A 8 23.87 -0.44 -46.37
CA MET A 8 24.85 0.25 -45.53
C MET A 8 25.53 1.33 -46.33
N ALA A 9 25.83 2.48 -45.71
CA ALA A 9 26.84 3.43 -46.21
C ALA A 9 27.73 3.85 -45.04
N ALA A 10 28.98 3.41 -45.17
CA ALA A 10 30.09 3.80 -44.31
C ALA A 10 30.74 5.08 -44.85
N LEU A 11 31.10 6.01 -43.98
CA LEU A 11 32.02 7.08 -44.30
C LEU A 11 33.15 7.14 -43.25
N ARG A 12 34.36 7.06 -43.75
CA ARG A 12 35.65 7.11 -43.04
C ARG A 12 36.18 8.54 -42.93
N PRO A 13 37.15 8.80 -42.00
CA PRO A 13 37.59 10.13 -41.59
C PRO A 13 38.73 10.70 -42.43
N ARG A 14 38.90 12.00 -42.41
CA ARG A 14 40.08 12.69 -42.90
C ARG A 14 40.84 13.39 -41.76
N LEU A 15 42.06 12.98 -41.53
CA LEU A 15 43.06 13.69 -40.76
C LEU A 15 43.57 14.90 -41.58
N GLY A 16 43.77 16.01 -40.91
CA GLY A 16 44.56 17.17 -41.42
C GLY A 16 45.41 17.70 -40.26
N ARG A 17 46.74 17.65 -40.49
CA ARG A 17 47.80 18.19 -39.61
C ARG A 17 48.02 19.68 -39.99
N THR A 18 48.36 20.48 -38.98
CA THR A 18 49.53 21.36 -38.83
C THR A 18 49.18 22.71 -38.18
N GLY A 19 50.06 23.13 -37.23
CA GLY A 19 50.20 24.53 -36.89
C GLY A 19 50.45 24.85 -35.41
N LEU A 20 51.73 24.79 -35.04
CA LEU A 20 52.27 25.23 -33.75
C LEU A 20 52.29 26.75 -33.67
N ALA A 21 51.74 27.35 -32.61
CA ALA A 21 52.08 28.71 -32.22
C ALA A 21 51.88 28.84 -30.70
N CYS A 22 53.02 29.02 -29.97
CA CYS A 22 53.07 29.39 -28.58
C CYS A 22 52.63 30.86 -28.40
N ALA A 23 51.70 31.10 -27.47
CA ALA A 23 51.55 32.40 -26.85
C ALA A 23 51.23 32.19 -25.35
N LEU A 24 52.21 32.61 -24.55
CA LEU A 24 52.09 32.77 -23.10
C LEU A 24 51.10 33.88 -22.78
N VAL A 25 50.02 33.60 -22.09
CA VAL A 25 49.19 34.59 -21.42
C VAL A 25 48.98 34.13 -19.97
N ALA A 26 49.39 35.08 -19.12
CA ALA A 26 49.35 34.96 -17.65
C ALA A 26 47.96 34.66 -17.10
N GLY A 27 47.96 33.88 -16.04
CA GLY A 27 46.76 33.35 -15.39
C GLY A 27 45.86 34.40 -14.74
N LEU A 28 44.59 34.14 -14.90
CA LEU A 28 43.53 34.49 -13.97
C LEU A 28 42.76 33.17 -13.75
N ALA A 29 43.00 32.57 -12.57
CA ALA A 29 42.20 31.43 -12.12
C ALA A 29 40.76 31.91 -11.85
N PRO A 30 39.74 31.37 -12.49
CA PRO A 30 38.39 31.55 -12.00
C PRO A 30 38.27 30.75 -10.71
N ALA A 31 37.93 31.42 -9.59
CA ALA A 31 37.48 30.76 -8.39
C ALA A 31 36.19 29.97 -8.77
N LEU A 32 36.29 28.65 -8.81
CA LEU A 32 35.16 27.78 -8.80
C LEU A 32 34.42 28.02 -7.48
N VAL A 33 33.37 28.82 -7.52
CA VAL A 33 32.32 28.81 -6.51
C VAL A 33 31.63 27.46 -6.71
N VAL A 34 32.04 26.47 -5.92
CA VAL A 34 31.24 25.28 -5.68
C VAL A 34 30.03 25.78 -4.91
N GLY A 35 28.97 26.12 -5.65
CA GLY A 35 27.66 26.25 -5.06
C GLY A 35 27.36 24.88 -4.41
N ALA A 36 27.23 24.88 -3.09
CA ALA A 36 26.56 23.77 -2.44
C ALA A 36 25.16 23.72 -3.07
N GLY A 37 24.98 22.82 -4.05
CA GLY A 37 23.67 22.47 -4.53
C GLY A 37 22.92 21.97 -3.29
N ALA A 38 21.86 22.67 -2.89
CA ALA A 38 20.90 22.10 -1.99
C ALA A 38 20.46 20.78 -2.64
N SER A 39 20.84 19.65 -2.06
CA SER A 39 20.27 18.38 -2.41
C SER A 39 18.77 18.56 -2.22
N GLN A 40 18.01 18.52 -3.30
CA GLN A 40 16.56 18.43 -3.21
C GLN A 40 16.31 17.13 -2.45
N ALA A 41 15.65 17.24 -1.29
CA ALA A 41 15.20 16.08 -0.55
C ALA A 41 14.36 15.26 -1.52
N GLN A 42 14.80 14.06 -1.83
CA GLN A 42 14.12 13.17 -2.75
C GLN A 42 12.94 12.58 -1.99
N ALA A 43 11.76 12.61 -2.61
CA ALA A 43 10.59 11.97 -2.03
C ALA A 43 10.84 10.47 -1.86
N ALA A 44 10.35 9.89 -0.77
CA ALA A 44 10.57 8.50 -0.41
C ALA A 44 9.24 7.72 -0.38
N PRO A 45 9.25 6.40 -0.65
CA PRO A 45 8.07 5.56 -0.50
C PRO A 45 7.70 5.35 0.99
N LEU A 46 6.60 4.68 1.25
CA LEU A 46 6.26 4.16 2.57
C LEU A 46 7.36 3.20 3.07
N PRO A 47 7.62 3.14 4.41
CA PRO A 47 8.67 2.30 4.97
C PRO A 47 8.50 0.83 4.63
N GLY A 48 9.62 0.11 4.58
CA GLY A 48 9.62 -1.33 4.39
C GLY A 48 9.13 -1.82 3.03
N GLY A 49 9.12 -0.94 2.01
CA GLY A 49 8.60 -1.27 0.68
C GLY A 49 7.08 -1.43 0.64
N LEU A 50 6.38 -0.90 1.65
CA LEU A 50 4.92 -0.84 1.66
C LEU A 50 4.43 0.21 0.64
N GLY A 51 3.23 -0.01 0.13
CA GLY A 51 2.52 0.95 -0.74
C GLY A 51 2.34 0.44 -2.16
N PRO A 52 3.37 0.36 -3.01
CA PRO A 52 3.23 -0.12 -4.37
C PRO A 52 2.72 -1.56 -4.47
N CYS A 53 2.18 -1.90 -5.62
CA CYS A 53 1.92 -3.30 -5.95
C CYS A 53 3.22 -4.10 -5.97
N ALA A 54 3.21 -5.32 -5.43
CA ALA A 54 4.39 -6.17 -5.34
C ALA A 54 4.22 -7.46 -6.14
N GLY A 55 5.27 -7.80 -6.91
CA GLY A 55 5.32 -9.02 -7.69
C GLY A 55 5.23 -8.79 -9.20
N ARG A 56 5.44 -9.86 -9.97
CA ARG A 56 5.49 -9.80 -11.45
C ARG A 56 4.12 -9.77 -12.13
N LEU A 57 3.07 -10.01 -11.38
CA LEU A 57 1.70 -10.06 -11.88
C LEU A 57 0.89 -8.81 -11.53
N CYS A 58 1.56 -7.74 -11.11
CA CYS A 58 0.92 -6.44 -10.95
C CYS A 58 0.32 -5.99 -12.29
N PRO A 59 -0.93 -5.51 -12.32
CA PRO A 59 -1.47 -4.91 -13.52
C PRO A 59 -0.77 -3.57 -13.79
N ASP A 60 -0.74 -3.14 -15.05
CA ASP A 60 -0.25 -1.81 -15.42
C ASP A 60 -1.16 -0.71 -14.87
N GLU A 61 -2.45 -1.01 -14.66
CA GLU A 61 -3.47 -0.11 -14.16
C GLU A 61 -4.47 -0.90 -13.31
N PHE A 62 -4.76 -0.42 -12.10
CA PHE A 62 -5.76 -1.05 -11.25
C PHE A 62 -7.17 -0.73 -11.75
N PRO A 63 -8.05 -1.73 -11.88
CA PRO A 63 -9.41 -1.49 -12.35
C PRO A 63 -10.26 -0.80 -11.30
N GLU A 64 -11.36 -0.19 -11.74
CA GLU A 64 -12.43 0.22 -10.84
C GLU A 64 -12.96 -0.96 -10.03
N ILE A 65 -13.56 -0.69 -8.87
CA ILE A 65 -14.18 -1.70 -8.02
C ILE A 65 -15.25 -2.47 -8.83
N ASN A 66 -15.07 -3.77 -8.97
CA ASN A 66 -15.97 -4.61 -9.75
C ASN A 66 -15.96 -6.08 -9.28
N ASN A 67 -16.77 -6.93 -9.89
CA ASN A 67 -16.84 -8.37 -9.66
C ASN A 67 -16.44 -9.21 -10.88
N GLY A 68 -15.69 -8.64 -11.81
CA GLY A 68 -15.20 -9.28 -13.02
C GLY A 68 -14.05 -10.26 -12.77
N PRO A 69 -13.38 -10.71 -13.85
CA PRO A 69 -12.16 -11.50 -13.75
C PRO A 69 -11.05 -10.75 -13.00
N PHE A 70 -10.10 -11.49 -12.45
CA PHE A 70 -8.89 -10.87 -11.88
C PHE A 70 -8.08 -10.18 -12.97
N ALA A 71 -7.62 -8.95 -12.67
CA ALA A 71 -6.81 -8.14 -13.57
C ALA A 71 -5.31 -8.39 -13.37
N GLY A 72 -4.93 -8.91 -12.22
CA GLY A 72 -3.54 -9.17 -11.85
C GLY A 72 -3.44 -9.82 -10.47
N ARG A 73 -2.25 -9.73 -9.87
CA ARG A 73 -1.96 -10.20 -8.52
C ARG A 73 -1.08 -9.21 -7.80
N ASP A 74 -1.38 -8.93 -6.54
CA ASP A 74 -0.59 -8.07 -5.68
C ASP A 74 -0.14 -8.82 -4.43
N ASN A 75 1.17 -9.00 -4.27
CA ASN A 75 1.76 -9.65 -3.10
C ASN A 75 2.13 -8.67 -1.98
N ALA A 76 1.82 -7.37 -2.11
CA ALA A 76 2.04 -6.40 -1.06
C ALA A 76 1.06 -6.61 0.12
N ILE A 77 1.44 -6.11 1.28
CA ILE A 77 0.54 -6.05 2.44
C ILE A 77 -0.54 -4.99 2.14
N ASN A 78 -1.80 -5.37 2.24
CA ASN A 78 -2.91 -4.44 2.11
C ASN A 78 -3.36 -3.87 3.47
N VAL A 79 -3.43 -4.73 4.48
CA VAL A 79 -3.82 -4.33 5.83
C VAL A 79 -2.76 -4.78 6.83
N PHE A 80 -2.30 -3.87 7.68
CA PHE A 80 -1.35 -4.14 8.75
C PHE A 80 -1.90 -3.66 10.08
N ALA A 81 -2.00 -4.56 11.05
CA ALA A 81 -2.30 -4.26 12.45
C ALA A 81 -1.09 -4.58 13.31
N GLY A 82 -0.51 -3.56 13.94
CA GLY A 82 0.63 -3.70 14.85
C GLY A 82 0.29 -4.29 16.21
N ASP A 83 -0.98 -4.61 16.44
CA ASP A 83 -1.55 -5.26 17.62
C ASP A 83 -2.68 -6.16 17.12
N ASP A 84 -3.89 -6.14 17.70
CA ASP A 84 -5.01 -6.99 17.32
C ASP A 84 -5.76 -6.54 16.06
N PHE A 85 -6.35 -7.51 15.36
CA PHE A 85 -7.38 -7.28 14.34
C PHE A 85 -8.70 -7.93 14.74
N ARG A 86 -9.74 -7.11 14.91
CA ARG A 86 -11.05 -7.56 15.39
C ARG A 86 -12.12 -7.41 14.32
N VAL A 87 -12.79 -8.52 13.98
CA VAL A 87 -13.94 -8.55 13.07
C VAL A 87 -15.23 -8.58 13.90
N ARG A 88 -16.05 -7.57 13.72
CA ARG A 88 -17.29 -7.36 14.48
C ARG A 88 -18.48 -7.06 13.56
N GLY A 89 -19.66 -7.03 14.14
CA GLY A 89 -20.87 -6.60 13.43
C GLY A 89 -21.11 -7.41 12.16
N ARG A 90 -21.18 -6.71 11.02
CA ARG A 90 -21.42 -7.28 9.70
C ARG A 90 -20.25 -7.11 8.74
N ALA A 91 -19.04 -6.78 9.25
CA ALA A 91 -17.86 -6.70 8.40
C ALA A 91 -17.74 -7.95 7.50
N ALA A 92 -17.39 -7.78 6.23
CA ALA A 92 -17.52 -8.83 5.22
C ALA A 92 -16.19 -9.38 4.74
N GLU A 93 -15.26 -8.51 4.33
CA GLU A 93 -14.10 -8.93 3.56
C GLU A 93 -12.88 -8.01 3.84
N ALA A 94 -11.69 -8.60 3.70
CA ALA A 94 -10.43 -7.87 3.57
C ALA A 94 -9.67 -8.42 2.35
N GLU A 95 -9.74 -7.71 1.22
CA GLU A 95 -8.98 -8.05 0.03
C GLU A 95 -7.48 -7.79 0.26
N GLY A 96 -6.63 -8.61 -0.35
CA GLY A 96 -5.19 -8.48 -0.21
C GLY A 96 -4.64 -9.21 1.03
N ARG A 97 -3.33 -9.04 1.27
CA ARG A 97 -2.67 -9.67 2.42
C ARG A 97 -2.96 -8.88 3.70
N LEU A 98 -3.36 -9.60 4.74
CA LEU A 98 -3.57 -9.07 6.09
C LEU A 98 -2.45 -9.60 7.01
N VAL A 99 -1.71 -8.67 7.65
CA VAL A 99 -0.70 -8.98 8.68
C VAL A 99 -1.15 -8.41 10.02
N VAL A 100 -1.16 -9.24 11.04
CA VAL A 100 -1.55 -8.92 12.42
C VAL A 100 -0.41 -9.36 13.33
N LEU A 101 0.15 -8.45 14.11
CA LEU A 101 1.29 -8.82 14.96
C LEU A 101 0.89 -9.56 16.25
N ASP A 102 -0.38 -9.49 16.66
CA ASP A 102 -0.91 -10.22 17.82
C ASP A 102 -2.12 -11.07 17.40
N ASP A 103 -3.31 -10.87 17.98
CA ASP A 103 -4.47 -11.73 17.80
C ASP A 103 -5.39 -11.30 16.64
N PHE A 104 -5.90 -12.31 15.92
CA PHE A 104 -7.05 -12.15 15.03
C PHE A 104 -8.31 -12.70 15.71
N ASP A 105 -9.30 -11.83 15.97
CA ASP A 105 -10.51 -12.19 16.69
C ASP A 105 -11.78 -11.85 15.89
N MET A 106 -12.48 -12.88 15.43
CA MET A 106 -13.74 -12.77 14.71
C MET A 106 -14.92 -13.18 15.60
N ASN A 107 -15.76 -12.17 15.91
CA ASN A 107 -17.01 -12.35 16.64
C ASN A 107 -18.08 -11.39 16.11
N LYS A 108 -18.75 -11.82 15.05
CA LYS A 108 -19.75 -11.02 14.30
C LYS A 108 -21.11 -11.09 14.94
N SER A 109 -21.93 -10.05 14.71
CA SER A 109 -23.30 -9.95 15.21
C SER A 109 -24.23 -11.00 14.58
N ALA A 110 -25.20 -11.46 15.34
CA ALA A 110 -26.25 -12.31 14.83
C ALA A 110 -27.08 -11.59 13.74
N GLY A 111 -27.50 -12.34 12.71
CA GLY A 111 -28.34 -11.82 11.61
C GLY A 111 -27.59 -11.18 10.45
N GLY A 112 -26.25 -11.09 10.50
CA GLY A 112 -25.38 -10.85 9.35
C GLY A 112 -24.87 -12.14 8.73
N SER A 113 -24.03 -12.03 7.66
CA SER A 113 -23.25 -13.16 7.17
C SER A 113 -22.34 -13.67 8.28
N ALA A 114 -22.32 -14.98 8.48
CA ALA A 114 -21.41 -15.63 9.42
C ALA A 114 -20.00 -15.87 8.83
N VAL A 115 -19.70 -15.24 7.70
CA VAL A 115 -18.45 -15.40 6.95
C VAL A 115 -17.67 -14.09 6.95
N TYR A 116 -16.35 -14.21 6.97
CA TYR A 116 -15.42 -13.13 6.68
C TYR A 116 -14.35 -13.68 5.72
N ASP A 117 -14.17 -13.01 4.59
CA ASP A 117 -13.21 -13.42 3.57
C ASP A 117 -11.92 -12.61 3.69
N ILE A 118 -10.76 -13.27 3.52
CA ILE A 118 -9.45 -12.62 3.47
C ILE A 118 -8.74 -13.02 2.18
N GLY A 119 -8.07 -12.06 1.57
CA GLY A 119 -7.26 -12.23 0.36
C GLY A 119 -8.06 -11.94 -0.90
N ILE A 120 -9.22 -12.55 -1.07
CA ILE A 120 -10.07 -12.39 -2.26
C ILE A 120 -11.41 -11.80 -1.82
N ALA A 121 -11.76 -10.64 -2.37
CA ALA A 121 -13.07 -10.03 -2.20
C ALA A 121 -14.04 -10.45 -3.32
N GLY A 122 -15.32 -10.54 -3.01
CA GLY A 122 -16.37 -10.79 -3.99
C GLY A 122 -16.53 -9.66 -4.99
N VAL A 123 -16.51 -8.43 -4.49
CA VAL A 123 -16.43 -7.17 -5.23
C VAL A 123 -15.21 -6.43 -4.70
N GLY A 124 -14.31 -5.97 -5.55
CA GLY A 124 -13.08 -5.33 -5.08
C GLY A 124 -12.18 -4.85 -6.21
N SER A 125 -10.92 -4.68 -5.93
CA SER A 125 -9.90 -4.24 -6.90
C SER A 125 -9.67 -5.25 -8.02
N ARG A 126 -10.03 -6.51 -7.80
CA ARG A 126 -9.74 -7.66 -8.69
C ARG A 126 -8.23 -7.94 -8.87
N VAL A 127 -7.42 -7.52 -7.89
CA VAL A 127 -5.97 -7.77 -7.83
C VAL A 127 -5.62 -8.43 -6.49
N PRO A 128 -6.12 -9.66 -6.23
CA PRO A 128 -5.83 -10.38 -4.99
C PRO A 128 -4.37 -10.84 -4.94
N PRO A 129 -3.89 -11.34 -3.80
CA PRO A 129 -2.57 -11.93 -3.70
C PRO A 129 -2.42 -13.15 -4.63
N PRO A 130 -1.19 -13.55 -5.00
CA PRO A 130 -0.96 -14.81 -5.71
C PRO A 130 -1.50 -16.02 -4.96
N ASP A 131 -1.97 -17.02 -5.69
CA ASP A 131 -2.41 -18.28 -5.11
C ASP A 131 -1.25 -18.93 -4.33
N GLY A 132 -1.53 -19.36 -3.11
CA GLY A 132 -0.52 -19.93 -2.20
C GLY A 132 0.35 -18.90 -1.46
N ALA A 133 0.13 -17.60 -1.67
CA ALA A 133 0.71 -16.58 -0.81
C ALA A 133 0.04 -16.55 0.57
N ASP A 134 0.71 -15.95 1.57
CA ASP A 134 0.09 -15.71 2.86
C ASP A 134 -1.04 -14.68 2.69
N PHE A 135 -2.30 -15.10 2.88
CA PHE A 135 -3.45 -14.20 2.89
C PHE A 135 -3.65 -13.60 4.27
N LEU A 136 -3.42 -14.40 5.32
CA LEU A 136 -3.41 -13.95 6.70
C LEU A 136 -2.11 -14.40 7.37
N THR A 137 -1.44 -13.47 8.04
CA THR A 137 -0.34 -13.77 8.97
C THR A 137 -0.71 -13.21 10.33
N THR A 138 -0.65 -14.04 11.38
CA THR A 138 -0.84 -13.59 12.78
C THR A 138 0.34 -14.00 13.64
N GLY A 139 0.77 -13.12 14.53
CA GLY A 139 1.84 -13.42 15.48
C GLY A 139 1.38 -14.31 16.63
N ASN A 140 0.08 -14.34 16.92
CA ASN A 140 -0.49 -15.11 18.04
C ASN A 140 -1.74 -15.88 17.60
N ASP A 141 -2.84 -15.82 18.34
CA ASP A 141 -4.02 -16.66 18.17
C ASP A 141 -4.96 -16.19 17.04
N ILE A 142 -5.63 -17.15 16.41
CA ILE A 142 -6.79 -16.92 15.55
C ILE A 142 -8.02 -17.47 16.27
N THR A 143 -8.96 -16.58 16.62
CA THR A 143 -10.22 -16.97 17.26
C THR A 143 -11.39 -16.62 16.35
N VAL A 144 -12.17 -17.64 15.96
CA VAL A 144 -13.42 -17.49 15.21
C VAL A 144 -14.57 -18.02 16.05
N ALA A 145 -15.55 -17.17 16.34
CA ALA A 145 -16.70 -17.50 17.18
C ALA A 145 -17.50 -18.70 16.62
N PRO A 146 -18.14 -19.51 17.49
CA PRO A 146 -18.92 -20.66 17.06
C PRO A 146 -19.99 -20.34 16.01
N GLY A 147 -20.05 -21.15 14.95
CA GLY A 147 -20.99 -20.96 13.84
C GLY A 147 -20.58 -19.92 12.81
N GLN A 148 -19.43 -19.29 12.99
CA GLN A 148 -18.81 -18.36 12.02
C GLN A 148 -17.65 -19.03 11.29
N ARG A 149 -17.24 -18.45 10.17
CA ARG A 149 -16.15 -18.98 9.32
C ARG A 149 -15.27 -17.84 8.79
N LEU A 150 -13.98 -18.03 8.94
CA LEU A 150 -12.96 -17.24 8.26
C LEU A 150 -12.54 -17.99 7.00
N LEU A 151 -12.63 -17.33 5.84
CA LEU A 151 -12.26 -17.93 4.56
C LEU A 151 -11.00 -17.23 4.02
N ALA A 152 -9.99 -18.05 3.68
CA ALA A 152 -8.77 -17.62 3.00
C ALA A 152 -8.47 -18.61 1.85
N ASP A 153 -9.52 -18.94 1.08
CA ASP A 153 -9.45 -19.97 0.05
C ASP A 153 -8.45 -19.60 -1.06
N GLY A 154 -7.48 -20.48 -1.32
CA GLY A 154 -6.41 -20.29 -2.28
C GLY A 154 -5.15 -19.66 -1.70
N GLY A 155 -5.15 -19.27 -0.43
CA GLY A 155 -3.99 -18.72 0.27
C GLY A 155 -3.60 -19.49 1.52
N VAL A 156 -2.49 -19.08 2.11
CA VAL A 156 -1.96 -19.58 3.38
C VAL A 156 -2.47 -18.70 4.53
N VAL A 157 -2.86 -19.36 5.62
CA VAL A 157 -3.10 -18.75 6.93
C VAL A 157 -1.94 -19.17 7.85
N ARG A 158 -0.99 -18.26 8.02
CA ARG A 158 0.19 -18.47 8.87
C ARG A 158 -0.05 -17.88 10.25
N TYR A 159 0.20 -18.64 11.31
CA TYR A 159 -0.12 -18.23 12.69
C TYR A 159 0.92 -18.70 13.70
N GLY A 160 1.22 -17.84 14.69
CA GLY A 160 2.19 -18.12 15.74
C GLY A 160 1.62 -18.87 16.94
N GLY A 161 0.36 -18.67 17.29
CA GLY A 161 -0.31 -19.23 18.44
C GLY A 161 -1.19 -20.44 18.11
N THR A 162 -2.48 -20.33 18.41
CA THR A 162 -3.49 -21.39 18.19
C THR A 162 -4.61 -20.93 17.28
N VAL A 163 -5.29 -21.88 16.62
CA VAL A 163 -6.50 -21.61 15.82
C VAL A 163 -7.72 -22.23 16.52
N THR A 164 -8.71 -21.39 16.81
CA THR A 164 -10.00 -21.80 17.37
C THR A 164 -11.14 -21.42 16.44
N GLY A 165 -12.03 -22.34 16.15
CA GLY A 165 -13.19 -22.15 15.26
C GLY A 165 -12.95 -22.68 13.85
N THR A 166 -13.70 -22.15 12.87
CA THR A 166 -13.63 -22.64 11.49
C THR A 166 -12.87 -21.66 10.62
N VAL A 167 -11.73 -22.09 10.12
CA VAL A 167 -10.86 -21.35 9.20
C VAL A 167 -10.60 -22.22 7.98
N THR A 168 -10.67 -21.65 6.76
CA THR A 168 -10.29 -22.31 5.51
C THR A 168 -9.00 -21.71 4.95
N GLY A 169 -8.45 -22.32 3.92
CA GLY A 169 -7.12 -22.02 3.40
C GLY A 169 -6.08 -23.03 3.92
N ASP A 170 -4.84 -22.85 3.50
CA ASP A 170 -3.74 -23.72 3.95
C ASP A 170 -3.23 -23.22 5.32
N LEU A 171 -3.51 -23.97 6.38
CA LEU A 171 -3.13 -23.60 7.75
C LEU A 171 -1.67 -23.98 8.01
N GLU A 172 -0.83 -22.99 8.30
CA GLU A 172 0.57 -23.19 8.64
C GLU A 172 0.90 -22.58 10.01
N HIS A 173 1.19 -23.47 10.97
CA HIS A 173 1.67 -23.04 12.28
C HIS A 173 3.17 -22.73 12.23
N ASP A 174 3.52 -21.49 12.53
CA ASP A 174 4.88 -20.97 12.57
C ASP A 174 5.00 -20.03 13.78
N PRO A 175 5.67 -20.44 14.88
CA PRO A 175 5.81 -19.60 16.07
C PRO A 175 6.46 -18.25 15.79
N ASP A 176 7.21 -18.13 14.70
CA ASP A 176 7.94 -16.92 14.30
C ASP A 176 7.23 -16.21 13.13
N ALA A 177 5.93 -16.48 12.89
CA ALA A 177 5.13 -15.96 11.76
C ALA A 177 5.20 -14.44 11.61
N ALA A 178 5.20 -13.70 12.72
CA ALA A 178 5.24 -12.24 12.73
C ALA A 178 6.65 -11.65 12.66
N ASP A 179 7.71 -12.44 12.89
CA ASP A 179 9.09 -11.93 13.00
C ASP A 179 9.52 -11.05 11.81
N PRO A 180 9.19 -11.39 10.54
CA PRO A 180 9.54 -10.55 9.40
C PRO A 180 8.90 -9.15 9.44
N TYR A 181 7.84 -8.97 10.22
CA TYR A 181 7.01 -7.78 10.24
C TYR A 181 7.12 -6.96 11.52
N LEU A 182 7.82 -7.47 12.57
CA LEU A 182 7.91 -6.78 13.87
C LEU A 182 8.49 -5.38 13.74
N ALA A 183 9.52 -5.20 12.92
CA ALA A 183 10.14 -3.90 12.70
C ALA A 183 9.21 -2.87 12.02
N LEU A 184 8.20 -3.31 11.26
CA LEU A 184 7.28 -2.41 10.56
C LEU A 184 6.48 -1.54 11.53
N ARG A 185 6.13 -2.06 12.70
CA ARG A 185 5.39 -1.33 13.74
C ARG A 185 6.12 -0.03 14.13
N ASP A 186 7.40 -0.15 14.44
CA ASP A 186 8.25 1.01 14.81
C ASP A 186 8.50 1.92 13.61
N GLN A 187 8.77 1.35 12.45
CA GLN A 187 9.01 2.11 11.20
C GLN A 187 7.78 2.95 10.83
N LEU A 188 6.57 2.39 10.89
CA LEU A 188 5.33 3.10 10.60
C LEU A 188 5.06 4.22 11.62
N THR A 189 5.36 3.98 12.92
CA THR A 189 5.27 5.02 13.95
C THR A 189 6.19 6.19 13.65
N VAL A 190 7.45 5.91 13.33
CA VAL A 190 8.46 6.95 13.00
C VAL A 190 8.08 7.67 11.72
N ALA A 191 7.68 6.95 10.67
CA ALA A 191 7.27 7.53 9.40
C ALA A 191 6.06 8.45 9.54
N SER A 192 5.04 8.02 10.28
CA SER A 192 3.85 8.83 10.53
C SER A 192 4.18 10.17 11.20
N GLN A 193 5.10 10.16 12.18
CA GLN A 193 5.60 11.39 12.81
C GLN A 193 6.38 12.26 11.83
N CYS A 194 7.27 11.67 11.06
CA CYS A 194 8.09 12.38 10.08
C CYS A 194 7.24 13.03 8.97
N TYR A 195 6.20 12.34 8.48
CA TYR A 195 5.31 12.92 7.46
C TYR A 195 4.58 14.16 7.96
N ALA A 196 4.29 14.21 9.25
CA ALA A 196 3.65 15.36 9.88
C ALA A 196 4.62 16.44 10.34
N ARG A 197 5.88 16.09 10.66
CA ARG A 197 6.82 16.99 11.37
C ARG A 197 8.22 16.97 10.79
N VAL A 198 8.91 18.10 10.98
CA VAL A 198 10.36 18.27 10.75
C VAL A 198 10.92 18.89 12.01
N ASP A 199 11.93 18.29 12.61
CA ASP A 199 12.57 18.75 13.85
C ASP A 199 11.58 19.04 15.00
N GLY A 200 10.49 18.24 15.06
CA GLY A 200 9.43 18.37 16.07
C GLY A 200 8.34 19.40 15.76
N GLU A 201 8.55 20.27 14.78
CA GLU A 201 7.56 21.26 14.33
C GLU A 201 6.71 20.69 13.19
N LEU A 202 5.45 21.12 13.08
CA LEU A 202 4.59 20.70 11.97
C LEU A 202 5.24 21.05 10.64
N ARG A 203 5.22 20.09 9.71
CA ARG A 203 5.62 20.31 8.32
C ARG A 203 4.76 21.42 7.73
N THR A 204 5.40 22.34 7.01
CA THR A 204 4.69 23.44 6.36
C THR A 204 3.64 22.89 5.39
N ALA A 205 2.38 23.25 5.60
CA ALA A 205 1.32 22.92 4.67
C ALA A 205 1.52 23.68 3.35
N THR A 206 1.25 23.02 2.23
CA THR A 206 1.23 23.64 0.88
C THR A 206 -0.17 24.12 0.52
N GLY A 207 -1.18 23.71 1.27
CA GLY A 207 -2.58 24.07 1.04
C GLY A 207 -3.35 24.31 2.32
N THR A 208 -4.65 24.51 2.17
CA THR A 208 -5.58 24.77 3.27
C THR A 208 -6.70 23.73 3.29
N ALA A 209 -7.15 23.35 4.48
CA ALA A 209 -8.35 22.53 4.69
C ALA A 209 -9.38 23.35 5.45
N VAL A 210 -10.59 23.45 4.92
CA VAL A 210 -11.68 24.25 5.51
C VAL A 210 -12.93 23.41 5.62
N ASN A 211 -13.39 23.17 6.86
CA ASN A 211 -14.68 22.55 7.11
C ASN A 211 -15.81 23.56 6.84
N GLN A 212 -16.55 23.34 5.76
CA GLN A 212 -17.69 24.19 5.35
C GLN A 212 -19.03 23.71 5.92
N GLY A 213 -18.99 22.69 6.75
CA GLY A 213 -20.16 22.10 7.40
C GLY A 213 -20.78 20.94 6.61
N TYR A 214 -20.96 21.09 5.31
CA TYR A 214 -21.46 20.05 4.40
C TYR A 214 -20.34 19.32 3.67
N GLN A 215 -19.16 19.90 3.62
CA GLN A 215 -17.94 19.30 3.08
C GLN A 215 -16.70 19.91 3.75
N THR A 216 -15.59 19.19 3.71
CA THR A 216 -14.25 19.76 3.89
C THR A 216 -13.63 20.00 2.52
N LEU A 217 -13.28 21.27 2.27
CA LEU A 217 -12.57 21.68 1.06
C LEU A 217 -11.08 21.75 1.35
N PHE A 218 -10.31 20.98 0.61
CA PHE A 218 -8.86 21.00 0.56
C PHE A 218 -8.43 21.75 -0.69
N THR A 219 -7.73 22.89 -0.53
CA THR A 219 -7.23 23.67 -1.65
C THR A 219 -5.71 23.67 -1.64
N GLY A 220 -5.12 23.02 -2.64
CA GLY A 220 -3.66 22.96 -2.83
C GLY A 220 -3.07 24.24 -3.39
N ASP A 221 -1.74 24.31 -3.48
CA ASP A 221 -1.02 25.44 -4.06
C ASP A 221 -0.93 25.40 -5.60
N GLY A 222 -1.36 24.28 -6.21
CA GLY A 222 -1.37 24.07 -7.67
C GLY A 222 0.00 23.80 -8.28
N THR A 223 1.06 23.65 -7.47
CA THR A 223 2.45 23.57 -7.99
C THR A 223 3.32 22.52 -7.32
N SER A 224 3.12 22.23 -6.02
CA SER A 224 3.95 21.28 -5.27
C SER A 224 3.63 19.85 -5.68
N ALA A 225 4.68 19.03 -5.86
CA ALA A 225 4.54 17.62 -6.18
C ALA A 225 3.97 16.80 -4.98
N ILE A 226 4.18 17.28 -3.75
CA ILE A 226 3.53 16.75 -2.56
C ILE A 226 2.67 17.88 -1.98
N GLN A 227 1.36 17.65 -1.98
CA GLN A 227 0.38 18.56 -1.40
C GLN A 227 0.14 18.19 0.05
N VAL A 228 0.64 19.01 0.98
CA VAL A 228 0.59 18.75 2.42
C VAL A 228 -0.54 19.56 3.06
N PHE A 229 -1.43 18.86 3.77
CA PHE A 229 -2.50 19.46 4.56
C PHE A 229 -2.39 19.04 6.02
N ASN A 230 -2.46 19.99 6.94
CA ASN A 230 -2.51 19.73 8.38
C ASN A 230 -3.91 20.06 8.89
N VAL A 231 -4.61 19.05 9.44
CA VAL A 231 -6.01 19.11 9.82
C VAL A 231 -6.16 18.78 11.31
N ASP A 232 -6.64 19.73 12.10
CA ASP A 232 -6.81 19.62 13.55
C ASP A 232 -8.28 19.48 13.99
N PHE A 233 -9.17 19.13 13.05
CA PHE A 233 -10.59 18.93 13.25
C PHE A 233 -11.08 17.62 12.61
N ASP A 234 -12.27 17.16 12.99
CA ASP A 234 -12.91 15.98 12.41
C ASP A 234 -13.47 16.29 11.02
N LEU A 235 -13.33 15.36 10.08
CA LEU A 235 -14.02 15.43 8.79
C LEU A 235 -15.46 14.97 8.97
N ALA A 236 -16.22 15.83 9.64
CA ALA A 236 -17.62 15.63 9.97
C ALA A 236 -18.31 16.97 10.05
N SER A 237 -19.62 17.01 9.86
CA SER A 237 -20.42 18.23 10.09
C SER A 237 -20.35 18.65 11.57
N ALA A 238 -20.75 19.88 11.88
CA ALA A 238 -20.73 20.38 13.25
C ALA A 238 -21.56 19.55 14.25
N SER A 239 -22.51 18.75 13.75
CA SER A 239 -23.30 17.79 14.55
C SER A 239 -22.75 16.37 14.54
N GLY A 240 -21.55 16.15 13.98
CA GLY A 240 -20.93 14.84 13.82
C GLY A 240 -21.51 14.01 12.65
N GLY A 241 -22.38 14.57 11.83
CA GLY A 241 -22.96 13.90 10.66
C GLY A 241 -21.97 13.85 9.47
N GLN A 242 -22.39 13.15 8.41
CA GLN A 242 -21.57 12.98 7.21
C GLN A 242 -21.35 14.31 6.47
N GLN A 243 -20.17 14.41 5.84
CA GLN A 243 -19.83 15.52 4.94
C GLN A 243 -19.06 15.02 3.72
N GLY A 244 -18.97 15.87 2.70
CA GLY A 244 -18.13 15.64 1.54
C GLY A 244 -16.65 15.88 1.83
N ILE A 245 -15.80 15.26 1.01
CA ILE A 245 -14.37 15.53 0.92
C ILE A 245 -14.11 16.01 -0.51
N VAL A 246 -13.53 17.20 -0.66
CA VAL A 246 -13.30 17.83 -1.97
C VAL A 246 -11.88 18.36 -2.04
N PHE A 247 -11.17 18.01 -3.11
CA PHE A 247 -9.84 18.54 -3.41
C PHE A 247 -9.95 19.49 -4.60
N GLU A 248 -9.30 20.66 -4.50
CA GLU A 248 -9.19 21.67 -5.56
C GLU A 248 -7.75 22.13 -5.71
N ASN A 249 -7.38 22.51 -6.92
CA ASN A 249 -6.07 23.05 -7.25
C ASN A 249 -4.90 22.12 -6.86
N ILE A 250 -5.08 20.81 -7.10
CA ILE A 250 -4.08 19.77 -6.93
C ILE A 250 -3.51 19.44 -8.31
N PRO A 251 -2.18 19.47 -8.52
CA PRO A 251 -1.60 19.00 -9.78
C PRO A 251 -1.93 17.53 -10.06
N ASP A 252 -2.10 17.17 -11.33
CA ASP A 252 -2.58 15.83 -11.74
C ASP A 252 -1.74 14.68 -11.18
N ASP A 253 -0.41 14.82 -11.10
CA ASP A 253 0.51 13.79 -10.62
C ASP A 253 0.95 14.01 -9.16
N ALA A 254 0.37 14.97 -8.44
CA ALA A 254 0.80 15.26 -7.09
C ALA A 254 0.32 14.19 -6.08
N THR A 255 1.20 13.85 -5.15
CA THR A 255 0.80 13.12 -3.94
C THR A 255 0.04 14.05 -3.00
N VAL A 256 -1.03 13.57 -2.42
CA VAL A 256 -1.79 14.27 -1.39
C VAL A 256 -1.52 13.64 -0.04
N LEU A 257 -0.91 14.39 0.87
CA LEU A 257 -0.63 13.99 2.25
C LEU A 257 -1.51 14.81 3.20
N VAL A 258 -2.45 14.15 3.86
CA VAL A 258 -3.32 14.78 4.85
C VAL A 258 -2.93 14.29 6.25
N ASN A 259 -2.33 15.17 7.04
CA ASN A 259 -2.00 14.92 8.45
C ASN A 259 -3.21 15.26 9.32
N MET A 260 -3.88 14.24 9.84
CA MET A 260 -5.00 14.35 10.78
C MET A 260 -4.45 14.46 12.21
N LEU A 261 -4.32 15.69 12.72
CA LEU A 261 -3.65 16.01 13.98
C LEU A 261 -4.60 15.86 15.17
N GLY A 262 -4.05 15.37 16.29
CA GLY A 262 -4.75 15.24 17.58
C GLY A 262 -5.04 13.79 17.95
N SER A 263 -5.35 13.55 19.23
CA SER A 263 -5.44 12.23 19.84
C SER A 263 -6.69 11.41 19.44
N GLU A 264 -7.73 12.08 18.99
CA GLU A 264 -8.98 11.44 18.53
C GLU A 264 -9.40 12.10 17.23
N ARG A 265 -9.68 11.30 16.20
CA ARG A 265 -10.16 11.78 14.90
C ARG A 265 -11.26 10.90 14.34
N THR A 266 -12.24 11.56 13.77
CA THR A 266 -13.35 10.93 13.07
C THR A 266 -13.43 11.47 11.65
N ILE A 267 -13.46 10.56 10.68
CA ILE A 267 -13.84 10.83 9.30
C ILE A 267 -15.22 10.23 9.10
N ASN A 268 -16.24 11.09 8.91
CA ASN A 268 -17.61 10.70 8.63
C ASN A 268 -18.03 11.27 7.27
N THR A 269 -17.96 10.42 6.23
CA THR A 269 -18.09 10.89 4.86
C THR A 269 -19.03 10.07 4.00
N TYR A 270 -19.62 10.75 3.01
CA TYR A 270 -20.33 10.14 1.89
C TYR A 270 -19.53 10.18 0.57
N SER A 271 -18.33 10.78 0.56
CA SER A 271 -17.50 10.89 -0.63
C SER A 271 -16.83 9.57 -1.00
N GLY A 272 -16.59 9.41 -2.29
CA GLY A 272 -16.05 8.21 -2.92
C GLY A 272 -17.15 7.28 -3.45
N GLY A 273 -16.93 6.75 -4.64
CA GLY A 273 -17.86 5.88 -5.35
C GLY A 273 -17.26 4.53 -5.73
N ILE A 274 -18.10 3.65 -6.28
CA ILE A 274 -17.66 2.36 -6.82
C ILE A 274 -16.98 2.56 -8.18
N ALA A 275 -17.55 3.42 -9.02
CA ALA A 275 -17.04 3.72 -10.36
C ALA A 275 -16.28 5.05 -10.37
N ASP A 276 -15.11 5.09 -10.98
CA ASP A 276 -14.19 6.25 -10.97
C ASP A 276 -14.84 7.54 -11.50
N ALA A 277 -15.74 7.43 -12.46
CA ALA A 277 -16.46 8.59 -13.00
C ALA A 277 -17.57 9.16 -12.11
N THR A 278 -17.86 8.54 -10.96
CA THR A 278 -19.00 8.94 -10.10
C THR A 278 -18.64 9.95 -9.03
N ASP A 279 -17.40 9.94 -8.55
CA ASP A 279 -16.93 10.84 -7.50
C ASP A 279 -15.46 11.23 -7.77
N PRO A 280 -15.14 12.53 -7.86
CA PRO A 280 -13.76 12.99 -8.13
C PRO A 280 -12.74 12.59 -7.06
N LEU A 281 -13.17 12.19 -5.85
CA LEU A 281 -12.26 11.68 -4.83
C LEU A 281 -11.58 10.38 -5.29
N ASN A 282 -12.21 9.60 -6.18
CA ASN A 282 -11.66 8.36 -6.68
C ASN A 282 -10.34 8.56 -7.44
N ASP A 283 -10.14 9.72 -8.09
CA ASP A 283 -8.93 10.07 -8.85
C ASP A 283 -7.68 10.13 -7.96
N TYR A 284 -7.86 10.23 -6.64
CA TYR A 284 -6.75 10.30 -5.68
C TYR A 284 -6.40 8.96 -5.04
N ARG A 285 -7.12 7.88 -5.35
CA ARG A 285 -7.05 6.57 -4.68
C ARG A 285 -5.62 6.07 -4.43
N GLU A 286 -4.75 6.16 -5.42
CA GLU A 286 -3.41 5.58 -5.40
C GLU A 286 -2.32 6.57 -4.94
N ARG A 287 -2.67 7.83 -4.69
CA ARG A 287 -1.72 8.90 -4.34
C ARG A 287 -2.16 9.77 -3.17
N LEU A 288 -3.20 9.37 -2.45
CA LEU A 288 -3.70 10.03 -1.24
C LEU A 288 -3.32 9.21 -0.01
N LEU A 289 -2.61 9.84 0.93
CA LEU A 289 -2.29 9.28 2.23
C LEU A 289 -2.96 10.09 3.35
N TRP A 290 -3.79 9.42 4.12
CA TRP A 290 -4.35 9.92 5.38
C TRP A 290 -3.45 9.49 6.51
N ASN A 291 -2.64 10.41 7.05
CA ASN A 291 -1.69 10.16 8.12
C ASN A 291 -2.22 10.64 9.46
N PHE A 292 -2.22 9.78 10.48
CA PHE A 292 -2.68 10.05 11.85
C PHE A 292 -1.50 9.94 12.81
N PRO A 293 -0.69 10.99 12.97
CA PRO A 293 0.56 10.91 13.73
C PRO A 293 0.34 10.81 15.24
N ASP A 294 -0.78 11.32 15.76
CA ASP A 294 -1.02 11.46 17.19
C ASP A 294 -2.27 10.70 17.68
N ALA A 295 -3.06 10.13 16.74
CA ALA A 295 -4.37 9.60 17.08
C ALA A 295 -4.28 8.26 17.81
N THR A 296 -4.72 8.22 19.05
CA THR A 296 -4.97 6.99 19.80
C THR A 296 -6.36 6.41 19.50
N THR A 297 -7.24 7.21 18.89
CA THR A 297 -8.55 6.77 18.37
C THR A 297 -8.75 7.36 16.98
N ALA A 298 -8.96 6.49 15.99
CA ALA A 298 -9.29 6.87 14.62
C ALA A 298 -10.57 6.16 14.17
N ASN A 299 -11.61 6.93 13.84
CA ASN A 299 -12.89 6.39 13.42
C ASN A 299 -13.17 6.72 11.96
N PHE A 300 -13.48 5.69 11.18
CA PHE A 300 -13.85 5.79 9.78
C PHE A 300 -15.29 5.34 9.63
N VAL A 301 -16.21 6.29 9.46
CA VAL A 301 -17.64 6.06 9.43
C VAL A 301 -18.28 6.77 8.23
N GLY A 302 -19.52 6.42 7.89
CA GLY A 302 -20.27 7.06 6.82
C GLY A 302 -20.79 6.08 5.79
N THR A 303 -21.07 6.58 4.58
CA THR A 303 -21.68 5.79 3.49
C THR A 303 -20.85 5.82 2.20
N GLY A 304 -19.73 6.56 2.17
CA GLY A 304 -18.83 6.62 1.02
C GLY A 304 -17.95 5.39 0.88
N GLN A 305 -17.41 5.22 -0.32
CA GLN A 305 -16.27 4.33 -0.60
C GLN A 305 -14.99 5.14 -0.37
N PHE A 306 -14.41 5.02 0.81
CA PHE A 306 -13.28 5.87 1.23
C PHE A 306 -12.05 5.62 0.38
N GLN A 307 -11.46 6.68 -0.15
CA GLN A 307 -10.35 6.60 -1.09
C GLN A 307 -9.04 7.02 -0.42
N GLY A 308 -7.97 6.35 -0.84
CA GLY A 308 -6.63 6.60 -0.38
C GLY A 308 -6.17 5.65 0.72
N SER A 309 -4.86 5.62 0.90
CA SER A 309 -4.21 4.82 1.94
C SER A 309 -4.26 5.51 3.29
N VAL A 310 -4.22 4.72 4.36
CA VAL A 310 -4.30 5.19 5.75
C VAL A 310 -3.07 4.73 6.52
N LEU A 311 -2.48 5.63 7.31
CA LEU A 311 -1.42 5.34 8.27
C LEU A 311 -1.76 5.89 9.64
N VAL A 312 -1.97 5.02 10.63
CA VAL A 312 -2.16 5.39 12.04
C VAL A 312 -0.91 5.03 12.83
N GLY A 313 -0.13 6.06 13.22
CA GLY A 313 1.22 5.91 13.77
C GLY A 313 1.32 5.43 15.22
N PRO A 314 0.47 5.89 16.17
CA PRO A 314 0.61 5.50 17.58
C PRO A 314 0.35 4.01 17.81
N GLN A 315 1.27 3.35 18.53
CA GLN A 315 1.20 1.91 18.79
C GLN A 315 0.09 1.50 19.78
N ASN A 316 -0.43 2.44 20.55
CA ASN A 316 -1.58 2.24 21.44
C ASN A 316 -2.89 2.71 20.80
N SER A 317 -2.92 2.86 19.49
CA SER A 317 -4.12 3.31 18.79
C SER A 317 -5.15 2.21 18.62
N MET A 318 -6.42 2.64 18.54
CA MET A 318 -7.54 1.83 18.10
C MET A 318 -8.17 2.49 16.87
N SER A 319 -8.11 1.82 15.74
CA SER A 319 -8.79 2.23 14.52
C SER A 319 -10.11 1.48 14.39
N THR A 320 -11.23 2.20 14.23
CA THR A 320 -12.55 1.59 13.98
C THR A 320 -12.99 1.91 12.56
N VAL A 321 -13.19 0.88 11.74
CA VAL A 321 -13.59 1.00 10.34
C VAL A 321 -14.98 0.44 10.15
N SER A 322 -15.91 1.31 9.73
CA SER A 322 -17.31 0.94 9.46
C SER A 322 -17.88 1.59 8.19
N LEU A 323 -17.02 2.14 7.34
CA LEU A 323 -17.35 2.58 5.98
C LEU A 323 -17.64 1.39 5.08
N PRO A 324 -18.47 1.53 4.03
CA PRO A 324 -18.74 0.48 3.05
C PRO A 324 -17.49 -0.11 2.42
N GLY A 325 -16.48 0.71 2.12
CA GLY A 325 -15.20 0.27 1.59
C GLY A 325 -14.07 1.23 1.94
N ILE A 326 -12.88 0.68 2.19
CA ILE A 326 -11.60 1.39 2.20
C ILE A 326 -10.85 0.97 0.93
N ASN A 327 -10.56 1.91 0.06
CA ASN A 327 -9.93 1.68 -1.23
C ASN A 327 -8.50 2.21 -1.18
N GLY A 328 -7.58 1.40 -0.71
CA GLY A 328 -6.19 1.73 -0.43
C GLY A 328 -5.59 0.84 0.64
N ARG A 329 -4.29 1.02 0.92
CA ARG A 329 -3.61 0.34 2.03
C ARG A 329 -4.14 0.86 3.37
N PHE A 330 -4.22 0.00 4.37
CA PHE A 330 -4.60 0.41 5.72
C PHE A 330 -3.56 -0.09 6.72
N PHE A 331 -2.74 0.82 7.23
CA PHE A 331 -1.65 0.50 8.15
C PHE A 331 -1.90 1.17 9.50
N SER A 332 -2.02 0.37 10.56
CA SER A 332 -2.10 0.84 11.94
C SER A 332 -0.97 0.21 12.75
N SER A 333 -0.18 1.02 13.44
CA SER A 333 0.79 0.51 14.43
C SER A 333 0.13 -0.01 15.70
N GLY A 334 -1.18 0.20 15.89
CA GLY A 334 -2.02 -0.35 16.97
C GLY A 334 -3.05 -1.34 16.45
N SER A 335 -4.17 -1.46 17.18
CA SER A 335 -5.26 -2.40 16.85
C SER A 335 -6.23 -1.83 15.81
N ILE A 336 -6.89 -2.73 15.09
CA ILE A 336 -7.96 -2.43 14.13
C ILE A 336 -9.24 -3.17 14.53
N THR A 337 -10.36 -2.48 14.53
CA THR A 337 -11.69 -3.08 14.60
C THR A 337 -12.44 -2.81 13.29
N HIS A 338 -12.70 -3.86 12.52
CA HIS A 338 -13.52 -3.83 11.31
C HIS A 338 -14.94 -4.24 11.67
N THR A 339 -15.90 -3.34 11.52
CA THR A 339 -17.27 -3.53 12.03
C THR A 339 -18.31 -2.81 11.19
N SER A 340 -19.55 -3.25 11.25
CA SER A 340 -20.71 -2.54 10.72
C SER A 340 -21.98 -3.04 11.40
N GLU A 341 -22.97 -2.16 11.58
CA GLU A 341 -24.28 -2.53 12.11
C GLU A 341 -25.30 -2.82 10.99
N GLN A 342 -25.12 -2.27 9.80
CA GLN A 342 -26.15 -2.24 8.76
C GLN A 342 -25.86 -3.10 7.53
N ALA A 343 -24.66 -3.02 6.95
CA ALA A 343 -24.29 -3.65 5.71
C ALA A 343 -22.93 -4.35 5.82
N GLY A 344 -22.55 -5.15 4.83
CA GLY A 344 -21.17 -5.60 4.64
C GLY A 344 -20.27 -4.38 4.44
N VAL A 345 -19.09 -4.42 5.03
CA VAL A 345 -18.04 -3.42 4.87
C VAL A 345 -16.74 -4.14 4.55
N GLU A 346 -15.89 -3.52 3.74
CA GLU A 346 -14.81 -4.21 3.04
C GLU A 346 -13.54 -3.36 3.01
N PHE A 347 -12.38 -4.04 2.97
CA PHE A 347 -11.11 -3.45 2.53
C PHE A 347 -10.82 -3.91 1.11
N HIS A 348 -10.51 -2.97 0.21
CA HIS A 348 -10.11 -3.26 -1.16
C HIS A 348 -8.64 -2.94 -1.37
N ALA A 349 -7.93 -3.84 -2.06
CA ALA A 349 -6.49 -3.78 -2.21
C ALA A 349 -6.09 -2.86 -3.37
N TYR A 350 -5.96 -1.56 -3.10
CA TYR A 350 -5.36 -0.61 -4.04
C TYR A 350 -3.96 -0.20 -3.57
N PRO A 351 -3.00 0.00 -4.48
CA PRO A 351 -1.65 0.42 -4.12
C PRO A 351 -1.62 1.87 -3.64
N PHE A 352 -0.49 2.23 -3.05
CA PHE A 352 -0.10 3.62 -2.86
C PHE A 352 1.20 3.86 -3.63
N ASP A 353 1.13 4.65 -4.66
CA ASP A 353 2.24 4.96 -5.57
C ASP A 353 2.71 6.42 -5.47
N GLY A 354 2.22 7.14 -4.44
CA GLY A 354 2.62 8.51 -4.20
C GLY A 354 4.01 8.63 -3.56
N ASP A 355 4.70 9.71 -3.85
CA ASP A 355 5.93 10.11 -3.19
C ASP A 355 5.65 10.79 -1.85
N LEU A 356 6.42 10.47 -0.82
CA LEU A 356 6.27 11.02 0.53
C LEU A 356 7.49 11.84 0.93
N PRO A 357 7.40 12.71 1.95
CA PRO A 357 8.55 13.43 2.45
C PRO A 357 9.68 12.48 2.87
N ASP A 358 10.91 12.80 2.49
CA ASP A 358 12.10 12.09 2.95
C ASP A 358 12.24 12.25 4.46
N CYS A 359 12.42 11.14 5.16
CA CYS A 359 12.53 11.07 6.61
C CYS A 359 13.98 10.91 7.11
N GLY A 360 14.94 11.04 6.21
CA GLY A 360 16.34 10.73 6.56
C GLY A 360 16.55 9.22 6.68
N ASP A 361 17.72 8.80 7.15
CA ASP A 361 18.15 7.39 7.17
C ASP A 361 16.98 6.43 7.42
N GLU A 362 16.48 5.84 6.35
CA GLU A 362 15.47 4.79 6.42
C GLU A 362 16.00 3.69 7.36
N PRO A 363 15.29 3.35 8.45
CA PRO A 363 15.65 2.16 9.20
C PRO A 363 15.75 1.01 8.19
N PRO A 364 16.71 0.10 8.30
CA PRO A 364 16.83 -1.00 7.36
C PRO A 364 15.44 -1.61 7.19
N GLY A 365 14.93 -1.54 5.96
CA GLY A 365 13.63 -2.13 5.60
C GLY A 365 13.56 -3.57 6.14
N PRO A 366 12.38 -4.16 6.33
CA PRO A 366 12.30 -5.57 6.62
C PRO A 366 13.23 -6.23 5.61
N GLY A 367 14.20 -6.97 6.13
CA GLY A 367 15.14 -7.69 5.27
C GLY A 367 14.32 -8.40 4.19
N PRO A 368 14.84 -8.59 2.99
CA PRO A 368 14.08 -9.15 1.88
C PRO A 368 13.21 -10.26 2.45
N GLY A 369 11.89 -10.14 2.21
CA GLY A 369 10.96 -11.18 2.64
C GLY A 369 11.55 -12.53 2.24
N PRO A 370 11.27 -13.64 2.94
CA PRO A 370 12.02 -14.88 2.82
C PRO A 370 12.41 -15.08 1.37
N ASP A 371 13.72 -15.19 1.13
CA ASP A 371 14.28 -15.30 -0.22
C ASP A 371 13.34 -16.18 -1.04
N PRO A 372 12.95 -15.76 -2.25
CA PRO A 372 12.07 -16.58 -3.07
C PRO A 372 12.65 -17.99 -3.02
N VAL A 373 11.84 -18.95 -2.54
CA VAL A 373 12.30 -20.33 -2.39
C VAL A 373 12.77 -20.75 -3.79
N THR A 374 14.07 -20.67 -4.01
CA THR A 374 14.67 -21.09 -5.26
C THR A 374 14.60 -22.61 -5.26
N GLY A 375 13.53 -23.14 -5.87
CA GLY A 375 13.43 -24.57 -6.15
C GLY A 375 14.39 -24.93 -7.25
N GLU A 376 15.24 -25.93 -7.06
CA GLU A 376 16.03 -26.54 -8.12
C GLU A 376 15.12 -27.44 -8.94
N VAL A 377 14.83 -27.10 -10.19
CA VAL A 377 14.14 -28.00 -11.12
C VAL A 377 15.21 -28.88 -11.79
N ARG A 378 15.28 -30.14 -11.40
CA ARG A 378 16.12 -31.14 -12.07
C ARG A 378 15.29 -31.85 -13.13
N VAL A 379 15.63 -31.64 -14.40
CA VAL A 379 15.01 -32.33 -15.52
C VAL A 379 15.96 -33.44 -15.99
N GLU A 380 15.52 -34.68 -15.94
CA GLU A 380 16.23 -35.83 -16.45
C GLU A 380 15.48 -36.40 -17.66
N LYS A 381 16.14 -36.47 -18.80
CA LYS A 381 15.63 -37.17 -19.98
C LYS A 381 16.34 -38.51 -20.12
N THR A 382 15.56 -39.57 -20.12
CA THR A 382 16.05 -40.95 -20.24
C THR A 382 15.53 -41.60 -21.50
N ASP A 383 16.26 -42.57 -22.00
CA ASP A 383 15.79 -43.47 -23.04
C ASP A 383 14.67 -44.35 -22.52
N ALA A 384 13.58 -44.47 -23.31
CA ALA A 384 12.36 -45.15 -22.86
C ALA A 384 12.50 -46.70 -22.79
N GLU A 385 13.53 -47.27 -23.46
CA GLU A 385 13.74 -48.72 -23.51
C GLU A 385 14.82 -49.16 -22.51
N THR A 386 15.87 -48.33 -22.33
CA THR A 386 17.01 -48.68 -21.45
C THR A 386 16.99 -48.01 -20.11
N GLY A 387 16.31 -46.88 -19.96
CA GLY A 387 16.30 -46.06 -18.76
C GLY A 387 17.56 -45.21 -18.59
N ASP A 388 18.49 -45.24 -19.54
CA ASP A 388 19.75 -44.49 -19.46
C ASP A 388 19.55 -43.01 -19.79
N GLY A 389 20.31 -42.13 -19.15
CA GLY A 389 20.27 -40.68 -19.40
C GLY A 389 20.72 -40.35 -20.82
N LEU A 390 19.96 -39.53 -21.56
CA LEU A 390 20.26 -39.09 -22.91
C LEU A 390 21.15 -37.86 -22.87
N ALA A 391 22.41 -38.03 -23.36
CA ALA A 391 23.34 -36.91 -23.48
C ALA A 391 22.94 -35.97 -24.64
N GLY A 392 23.13 -34.66 -24.45
CA GLY A 392 22.87 -33.63 -25.46
C GLY A 392 21.39 -33.23 -25.61
N ALA A 393 20.54 -33.55 -24.64
CA ALA A 393 19.19 -32.99 -24.58
C ALA A 393 19.23 -31.52 -24.14
N GLU A 394 18.64 -30.65 -24.93
CA GLU A 394 18.47 -29.22 -24.61
C GLU A 394 17.06 -29.00 -24.07
N PHE A 395 16.95 -28.19 -23.02
CA PHE A 395 15.70 -27.82 -22.40
C PHE A 395 15.57 -26.30 -22.38
N GLU A 396 14.43 -25.77 -22.74
CA GLU A 396 14.09 -24.38 -22.56
C GLU A 396 13.06 -24.28 -21.41
N LEU A 397 13.33 -23.39 -20.44
CA LEU A 397 12.37 -23.04 -19.42
C LEU A 397 11.61 -21.79 -19.90
N TRP A 398 10.34 -21.92 -20.09
CA TRP A 398 9.46 -20.80 -20.41
C TRP A 398 8.86 -20.24 -19.11
N GLU A 399 9.01 -18.94 -18.89
CA GLU A 399 8.41 -18.19 -17.76
C GLU A 399 6.96 -17.81 -18.03
#